data_bc4296292f8862ff381ce3fc6abf5b13
#
_entry.id   bc4296292f8862ff381ce3fc6abf5b13
#
_cell.length_a   1.000
_cell.length_b   1.000
_cell.length_c   1.000
_cell.angle_alpha   90.00
_cell.angle_beta   90.00
_cell.angle_gamma   90.00
#
_symmetry.space_group_name_H-M   'P 1'
#
loop_
_entity.id
_entity.type
_entity.pdbx_description
1 polymer ?
#
loop_
_entity_poly.entity_id
_entity_poly.type
_entity_poly.pdbx_seq_one_letter_code
_entity_poly.pdbx_strand_id
1 'polypeptide(L)'
;EGESCLADLYITADAGRLGAFQAKGMFQKASSKALKKVIPSNFRSAYWYGIAKRARVIYYDPSRTNPPSNLTYEDLADPKYKGKVVIRKSSNVYNQSLVASLIANNGKKKTAEWAKGLVNNMARTPKGNDRAQILAVAAGEADYAVANTYYIALMLSGKKGPEQQAAAKKVKPFFPNQDGRGTHMNISGGGVLKHAPNKANAIKLLEFLLTKEAQQHIVNNLSLIHISEPTRLG
;
A
#
# COMPACT_ATOMS: atom_id res chain seq x y z
N GLU A 1 -23.34 -17.13 -0.13
CA GLU A 1 -23.22 -18.57 0.21
C GLU A 1 -23.72 -18.88 1.63
N GLY A 2 -23.83 -17.86 2.53
CA GLY A 2 -24.40 -18.02 3.87
C GLY A 2 -23.76 -19.17 4.66
N GLU A 3 -24.61 -20.02 5.25
CA GLU A 3 -24.15 -21.18 6.03
C GLU A 3 -23.49 -22.29 5.19
N SER A 4 -23.69 -22.27 3.87
CA SER A 4 -23.03 -23.18 2.92
C SER A 4 -21.63 -22.68 2.48
N CYS A 5 -21.04 -21.73 3.19
CA CYS A 5 -19.71 -21.21 2.89
C CYS A 5 -18.64 -22.30 3.06
N LEU A 6 -17.89 -22.59 2.00
CA LEU A 6 -16.80 -23.56 2.01
C LEU A 6 -15.45 -22.96 2.42
N ALA A 7 -15.35 -21.62 2.47
CA ALA A 7 -14.12 -20.93 2.78
C ALA A 7 -14.03 -20.54 4.25
N ASP A 8 -12.84 -20.67 4.82
CA ASP A 8 -12.57 -20.32 6.22
C ASP A 8 -12.01 -18.91 6.38
N LEU A 9 -11.19 -18.47 5.42
CA LEU A 9 -10.49 -17.21 5.46
C LEU A 9 -10.76 -16.36 4.22
N TYR A 10 -10.86 -15.05 4.43
CA TYR A 10 -10.74 -14.06 3.38
C TYR A 10 -9.45 -13.28 3.57
N ILE A 11 -8.52 -13.48 2.65
CA ILE A 11 -7.24 -12.77 2.62
C ILE A 11 -7.25 -11.77 1.46
N THR A 12 -6.93 -10.52 1.73
CA THR A 12 -6.95 -9.47 0.72
C THR A 12 -5.86 -8.43 0.92
N ALA A 13 -5.55 -7.75 -0.16
CA ALA A 13 -4.74 -6.54 -0.12
C ALA A 13 -5.63 -5.33 0.13
N ASP A 14 -5.18 -4.47 1.05
CA ASP A 14 -5.79 -3.21 1.46
C ASP A 14 -6.72 -3.29 2.69
N ALA A 15 -6.34 -2.49 3.71
CA ALA A 15 -7.10 -2.36 4.96
C ALA A 15 -8.55 -1.92 4.73
N GLY A 16 -8.80 -1.09 3.71
CA GLY A 16 -10.14 -0.62 3.37
C GLY A 16 -11.09 -1.76 3.00
N ARG A 17 -10.59 -2.80 2.33
CA ARG A 17 -11.38 -4.01 2.02
C ARG A 17 -11.67 -4.82 3.27
N LEU A 18 -10.68 -4.99 4.17
CA LEU A 18 -10.91 -5.67 5.45
C LEU A 18 -11.94 -4.95 6.30
N GLY A 19 -11.86 -3.63 6.38
CA GLY A 19 -12.84 -2.80 7.08
C GLY A 19 -14.23 -2.89 6.47
N ALA A 20 -14.35 -2.88 5.15
CA ALA A 20 -15.62 -3.03 4.45
C ALA A 20 -16.28 -4.40 4.70
N PHE A 21 -15.49 -5.48 4.71
CA PHE A 21 -15.97 -6.82 5.07
C PHE A 21 -16.41 -6.89 6.52
N GLN A 22 -15.66 -6.30 7.44
CA GLN A 22 -16.04 -6.19 8.85
C GLN A 22 -17.35 -5.43 9.01
N ALA A 23 -17.51 -4.28 8.37
CA ALA A 23 -18.71 -3.44 8.45
C ALA A 23 -19.98 -4.17 7.92
N LYS A 24 -19.81 -5.08 6.96
CA LYS A 24 -20.89 -5.93 6.44
C LYS A 24 -21.15 -7.19 7.29
N GLY A 25 -20.47 -7.35 8.43
CA GLY A 25 -20.61 -8.53 9.28
C GLY A 25 -20.15 -9.84 8.63
N MET A 26 -19.24 -9.78 7.66
CA MET A 26 -18.76 -10.95 6.90
C MET A 26 -17.67 -11.73 7.65
N PHE A 27 -17.11 -11.16 8.72
CA PHE A 27 -16.15 -11.82 9.60
C PHE A 27 -16.76 -12.18 10.94
N GLN A 28 -16.31 -13.29 11.54
CA GLN A 28 -16.51 -13.58 12.95
C GLN A 28 -15.32 -13.09 13.78
N LYS A 29 -15.56 -12.85 15.08
CA LYS A 29 -14.47 -12.54 16.02
C LYS A 29 -13.50 -13.71 16.10
N ALA A 30 -12.22 -13.43 15.93
CA ALA A 30 -11.15 -14.38 16.12
C ALA A 30 -10.15 -13.79 17.13
N SER A 31 -9.72 -14.58 18.10
CA SER A 31 -8.76 -14.14 19.09
C SER A 31 -7.60 -15.12 19.17
N SER A 32 -6.40 -14.62 19.02
CA SER A 32 -5.15 -15.35 19.23
C SER A 32 -4.18 -14.48 20.01
N LYS A 33 -3.62 -15.04 21.08
CA LYS A 33 -2.54 -14.38 21.86
C LYS A 33 -1.28 -14.23 21.01
N ALA A 34 -0.96 -15.24 20.18
CA ALA A 34 0.20 -15.23 19.29
C ALA A 34 0.10 -14.08 18.26
N LEU A 35 -1.04 -13.95 17.57
CA LEU A 35 -1.26 -12.86 16.61
C LEU A 35 -1.20 -11.47 17.28
N LYS A 36 -1.80 -11.34 18.47
CA LYS A 36 -1.77 -10.06 19.21
C LYS A 36 -0.39 -9.65 19.69
N LYS A 37 0.48 -10.63 19.97
CA LYS A 37 1.87 -10.38 20.39
C LYS A 37 2.73 -9.84 19.26
N VAL A 38 2.50 -10.32 18.04
CA VAL A 38 3.34 -10.01 16.87
C VAL A 38 2.83 -8.80 16.08
N ILE A 39 1.50 -8.64 15.95
CA ILE A 39 0.92 -7.60 15.12
C ILE A 39 0.62 -6.34 15.95
N PRO A 40 1.16 -5.16 15.59
CA PRO A 40 0.81 -3.89 16.23
C PRO A 40 -0.70 -3.62 16.20
N SER A 41 -1.22 -2.93 17.22
CA SER A 41 -2.65 -2.70 17.41
C SER A 41 -3.33 -1.97 16.24
N ASN A 42 -2.61 -1.07 15.57
CA ASN A 42 -3.07 -0.34 14.40
C ASN A 42 -3.17 -1.19 13.11
N PHE A 43 -2.63 -2.41 13.12
CA PHE A 43 -2.69 -3.35 12.00
C PHE A 43 -3.56 -4.59 12.27
N ARG A 44 -4.46 -4.52 13.25
CA ARG A 44 -5.41 -5.58 13.58
C ARG A 44 -6.70 -5.03 14.17
N SER A 45 -7.74 -5.86 14.11
CA SER A 45 -8.99 -5.65 14.84
C SER A 45 -9.39 -6.91 15.61
N ALA A 46 -10.61 -6.96 16.14
CA ALA A 46 -11.16 -8.21 16.68
C ALA A 46 -11.55 -9.22 15.59
N TYR A 47 -11.57 -8.80 14.32
CA TYR A 47 -12.12 -9.54 13.19
C TYR A 47 -11.09 -9.89 12.11
N TRP A 48 -9.99 -9.16 12.01
CA TRP A 48 -8.96 -9.37 11.00
C TRP A 48 -7.57 -9.01 11.53
N TYR A 49 -6.56 -9.55 10.88
CA TYR A 49 -5.15 -9.41 11.22
C TYR A 49 -4.34 -9.06 9.97
N GLY A 50 -3.44 -8.08 10.09
CA GLY A 50 -2.45 -7.76 9.07
C GLY A 50 -1.44 -8.90 8.92
N ILE A 51 -1.04 -9.18 7.69
CA ILE A 51 -0.06 -10.23 7.35
C ILE A 51 1.22 -9.61 6.82
N ALA A 52 1.10 -8.57 6.01
CA ALA A 52 2.23 -7.86 5.44
C ALA A 52 1.88 -6.38 5.22
N LYS A 53 2.87 -5.50 5.20
CA LYS A 53 2.69 -4.06 4.99
C LYS A 53 3.46 -3.57 3.77
N ARG A 54 3.06 -2.42 3.26
CA ARG A 54 3.69 -1.71 2.15
C ARG A 54 3.53 -0.22 2.31
N ALA A 55 4.53 0.54 1.87
CA ALA A 55 4.45 1.98 1.80
C ALA A 55 3.96 2.43 0.41
N ARG A 56 3.24 3.55 0.36
CA ARG A 56 2.92 4.25 -0.88
C ARG A 56 3.84 5.45 -0.98
N VAL A 57 4.84 5.39 -1.85
CA VAL A 57 5.95 6.33 -1.93
C VAL A 57 5.87 7.20 -3.17
N ILE A 58 6.75 8.19 -3.25
CA ILE A 58 6.96 9.02 -4.44
C ILE A 58 8.25 8.53 -5.11
N TYR A 59 8.16 8.08 -6.36
CA TYR A 59 9.33 7.72 -7.17
C TYR A 59 9.80 8.92 -7.97
N TYR A 60 11.11 9.07 -8.12
CA TYR A 60 11.75 10.11 -8.91
C TYR A 60 13.04 9.58 -9.56
N ASP A 61 13.52 10.23 -10.62
CA ASP A 61 14.80 9.94 -11.24
C ASP A 61 15.84 10.96 -10.72
N PRO A 62 16.83 10.53 -9.92
CA PRO A 62 17.82 11.43 -9.32
C PRO A 62 18.74 12.12 -10.33
N SER A 63 18.80 11.66 -11.57
CA SER A 63 19.56 12.33 -12.63
C SER A 63 18.87 13.60 -13.15
N ARG A 64 17.55 13.73 -12.91
CA ARG A 64 16.72 14.83 -13.43
C ARG A 64 16.09 15.70 -12.36
N THR A 65 15.80 15.15 -11.20
CA THR A 65 15.14 15.88 -10.12
C THR A 65 15.55 15.36 -8.75
N ASN A 66 15.57 16.24 -7.75
CA ASN A 66 15.73 15.88 -6.36
C ASN A 66 14.54 16.43 -5.58
N PRO A 67 13.74 15.57 -4.92
CA PRO A 67 12.65 16.03 -4.07
C PRO A 67 13.22 16.79 -2.86
N PRO A 68 12.56 17.86 -2.38
CA PRO A 68 12.86 18.46 -1.09
C PRO A 68 12.82 17.41 0.02
N SER A 69 13.73 17.48 0.99
CA SER A 69 13.80 16.48 2.09
C SER A 69 12.50 16.36 2.89
N ASN A 70 11.74 17.44 2.98
CA ASN A 70 10.47 17.54 3.69
C ASN A 70 9.23 17.38 2.78
N LEU A 71 9.40 16.90 1.53
CA LEU A 71 8.29 16.74 0.59
C LEU A 71 7.16 15.89 1.18
N THR A 72 5.93 16.38 1.03
CA THR A 72 4.70 15.72 1.46
C THR A 72 3.84 15.31 0.27
N TYR A 73 2.80 14.46 0.51
CA TYR A 73 1.78 14.23 -0.53
C TYR A 73 1.01 15.50 -0.85
N GLU A 74 0.82 16.35 0.14
CA GLU A 74 0.08 17.62 0.04
C GLU A 74 0.77 18.57 -0.94
N ASP A 75 2.09 18.61 -0.93
CA ASP A 75 2.87 19.47 -1.82
C ASP A 75 2.68 19.13 -3.30
N LEU A 76 2.36 17.88 -3.65
CA LEU A 76 2.11 17.50 -5.04
C LEU A 76 0.91 18.23 -5.68
N ALA A 77 0.10 18.91 -4.90
CA ALA A 77 -0.99 19.78 -5.37
C ALA A 77 -0.55 21.23 -5.65
N ASP A 78 0.67 21.61 -5.25
CA ASP A 78 1.22 22.95 -5.52
C ASP A 78 1.42 23.16 -7.03
N PRO A 79 1.02 24.31 -7.62
CA PRO A 79 1.19 24.61 -9.04
C PRO A 79 2.61 24.45 -9.59
N LYS A 80 3.65 24.55 -8.76
CA LYS A 80 5.07 24.31 -9.17
C LYS A 80 5.31 22.89 -9.70
N TYR A 81 4.41 21.93 -9.39
CA TYR A 81 4.45 20.57 -9.89
C TYR A 81 3.59 20.33 -11.13
N LYS A 82 3.10 21.39 -11.78
CA LYS A 82 2.29 21.29 -12.99
C LYS A 82 3.00 20.50 -14.09
N GLY A 83 2.31 19.48 -14.61
CA GLY A 83 2.84 18.59 -15.66
C GLY A 83 3.93 17.62 -15.17
N LYS A 84 4.13 17.46 -13.85
CA LYS A 84 5.26 16.71 -13.30
C LYS A 84 4.86 15.42 -12.58
N VAL A 85 3.57 15.20 -12.31
CA VAL A 85 3.11 14.09 -11.47
C VAL A 85 2.36 13.05 -12.29
N VAL A 86 2.65 11.78 -12.05
CA VAL A 86 1.86 10.66 -12.56
C VAL A 86 1.37 9.79 -11.40
N ILE A 87 0.14 9.34 -11.52
CA ILE A 87 -0.52 8.46 -10.57
C ILE A 87 -1.52 7.58 -11.32
N ARG A 88 -1.83 6.39 -10.82
CA ARG A 88 -2.84 5.53 -11.43
C ARG A 88 -4.27 6.06 -11.20
N LYS A 89 -5.27 5.45 -11.85
CA LYS A 89 -6.68 5.87 -11.77
C LYS A 89 -7.19 5.93 -10.32
N SER A 90 -8.06 6.92 -10.04
CA SER A 90 -8.70 7.14 -8.73
C SER A 90 -9.62 5.99 -8.28
N SER A 91 -10.17 5.22 -9.22
CA SER A 91 -10.96 4.02 -8.92
C SER A 91 -10.14 2.88 -8.29
N ASN A 92 -8.82 2.99 -8.29
CA ASN A 92 -7.97 1.98 -7.67
C ASN A 92 -7.95 2.10 -6.15
N VAL A 93 -8.09 0.96 -5.47
CA VAL A 93 -8.15 0.89 -4.01
C VAL A 93 -6.94 1.52 -3.31
N TYR A 94 -5.73 1.47 -3.89
CA TYR A 94 -4.53 2.07 -3.27
C TYR A 94 -4.58 3.60 -3.25
N ASN A 95 -5.14 4.22 -4.28
CA ASN A 95 -5.40 5.66 -4.28
C ASN A 95 -6.54 6.01 -3.32
N GLN A 96 -7.60 5.21 -3.30
CA GLN A 96 -8.71 5.41 -2.37
C GLN A 96 -8.24 5.35 -0.91
N SER A 97 -7.36 4.41 -0.56
CA SER A 97 -6.76 4.32 0.77
C SER A 97 -5.87 5.52 1.10
N LEU A 98 -5.06 6.01 0.15
CA LEU A 98 -4.29 7.23 0.35
C LEU A 98 -5.22 8.42 0.60
N VAL A 99 -6.25 8.61 -0.23
CA VAL A 99 -7.24 9.68 -0.06
C VAL A 99 -7.97 9.56 1.28
N ALA A 100 -8.35 8.36 1.69
CA ALA A 100 -8.96 8.14 3.01
C ALA A 100 -8.03 8.55 4.16
N SER A 101 -6.72 8.24 4.04
CA SER A 101 -5.71 8.68 5.00
C SER A 101 -5.59 10.22 5.04
N LEU A 102 -5.59 10.87 3.88
CA LEU A 102 -5.57 12.33 3.79
C LEU A 102 -6.83 12.95 4.40
N ILE A 103 -8.02 12.37 4.18
CA ILE A 103 -9.28 12.83 4.81
C ILE A 103 -9.20 12.71 6.32
N ALA A 104 -8.67 11.60 6.83
CA ALA A 104 -8.54 11.38 8.27
C ALA A 104 -7.60 12.39 8.95
N ASN A 105 -6.54 12.81 8.27
CA ASN A 105 -5.56 13.76 8.81
C ASN A 105 -5.91 15.24 8.53
N ASN A 106 -6.46 15.55 7.36
CA ASN A 106 -6.61 16.92 6.89
C ASN A 106 -8.09 17.37 6.77
N GLY A 107 -9.01 16.43 6.89
CA GLY A 107 -10.45 16.66 6.67
C GLY A 107 -10.85 16.64 5.18
N LYS A 108 -12.15 16.49 4.93
CA LYS A 108 -12.71 16.33 3.57
C LYS A 108 -12.44 17.53 2.67
N LYS A 109 -12.61 18.77 3.18
CA LYS A 109 -12.46 20.00 2.37
C LYS A 109 -11.04 20.15 1.83
N LYS A 110 -10.03 20.13 2.71
CA LYS A 110 -8.62 20.25 2.30
C LYS A 110 -8.20 19.12 1.38
N THR A 111 -8.66 17.88 1.62
CA THR A 111 -8.35 16.75 0.73
C THR A 111 -9.00 16.90 -0.65
N ALA A 112 -10.20 17.47 -0.75
CA ALA A 112 -10.83 17.76 -2.04
C ALA A 112 -10.06 18.84 -2.82
N GLU A 113 -9.58 19.88 -2.15
CA GLU A 113 -8.73 20.93 -2.72
C GLU A 113 -7.40 20.32 -3.21
N TRP A 114 -6.76 19.51 -2.38
CA TRP A 114 -5.57 18.74 -2.77
C TRP A 114 -5.81 17.88 -4.02
N ALA A 115 -6.90 17.13 -4.06
CA ALA A 115 -7.22 16.27 -5.20
C ALA A 115 -7.37 17.07 -6.50
N LYS A 116 -8.00 18.26 -6.46
CA LYS A 116 -8.10 19.17 -7.60
C LYS A 116 -6.71 19.65 -8.05
N GLY A 117 -5.87 20.11 -7.11
CA GLY A 117 -4.50 20.53 -7.38
C GLY A 117 -3.66 19.41 -7.99
N LEU A 118 -3.72 18.19 -7.42
CA LEU A 118 -3.04 17.03 -7.96
C LEU A 118 -3.47 16.72 -9.41
N VAL A 119 -4.77 16.77 -9.71
CA VAL A 119 -5.29 16.55 -11.07
C VAL A 119 -4.72 17.59 -12.03
N ASN A 120 -4.66 18.85 -11.64
CA ASN A 120 -4.08 19.93 -12.46
C ASN A 120 -2.58 19.76 -12.72
N ASN A 121 -1.89 19.04 -11.84
CA ASN A 121 -0.44 18.81 -11.90
C ASN A 121 -0.06 17.51 -12.60
N MET A 122 -1.03 16.70 -13.04
CA MET A 122 -0.76 15.47 -13.75
C MET A 122 -0.10 15.71 -15.09
N ALA A 123 1.00 15.00 -15.38
CA ALA A 123 1.69 15.04 -16.67
C ALA A 123 0.86 14.41 -17.79
N ARG A 124 -0.05 13.51 -17.45
CA ARG A 124 -0.96 12.82 -18.39
C ARG A 124 -2.20 12.29 -17.69
N THR A 125 -3.21 11.96 -18.46
CA THR A 125 -4.38 11.22 -17.98
C THR A 125 -3.95 9.90 -17.30
N PRO A 126 -4.45 9.60 -16.10
CA PRO A 126 -4.12 8.39 -15.38
C PRO A 126 -4.39 7.10 -16.17
N LYS A 127 -3.35 6.31 -16.40
CA LYS A 127 -3.42 5.02 -17.13
C LYS A 127 -2.47 4.00 -16.49
N GLY A 128 -2.75 2.72 -16.68
CA GLY A 128 -1.91 1.62 -16.21
C GLY A 128 -1.89 1.43 -14.70
N ASN A 129 -1.04 0.52 -14.24
CA ASN A 129 -0.80 0.22 -12.84
C ASN A 129 0.38 1.02 -12.27
N ASP A 130 0.79 0.73 -11.03
CA ASP A 130 1.92 1.44 -10.37
C ASP A 130 3.25 1.27 -11.14
N ARG A 131 3.51 0.11 -11.79
CA ARG A 131 4.70 -0.05 -12.63
C ARG A 131 4.69 0.91 -13.82
N ALA A 132 3.53 1.13 -14.44
CA ALA A 132 3.41 2.09 -15.53
C ALA A 132 3.70 3.53 -15.10
N GLN A 133 3.48 3.87 -13.82
CA GLN A 133 3.87 5.17 -13.29
C GLN A 133 5.39 5.25 -13.06
N ILE A 134 6.00 4.19 -12.52
CA ILE A 134 7.46 4.10 -12.35
C ILE A 134 8.18 4.18 -13.71
N LEU A 135 7.67 3.46 -14.72
CA LEU A 135 8.20 3.51 -16.09
C LEU A 135 8.10 4.91 -16.70
N ALA A 136 6.99 5.62 -16.46
CA ALA A 136 6.81 6.99 -16.95
C ALA A 136 7.89 7.94 -16.40
N VAL A 137 8.22 7.83 -15.12
CA VAL A 137 9.33 8.61 -14.51
C VAL A 137 10.68 8.19 -15.10
N ALA A 138 10.95 6.89 -15.23
CA ALA A 138 12.20 6.40 -15.82
C ALA A 138 12.38 6.81 -17.29
N ALA A 139 11.28 7.03 -18.03
CA ALA A 139 11.25 7.50 -19.41
C ALA A 139 11.26 9.04 -19.54
N GLY A 140 11.14 9.78 -18.45
CA GLY A 140 11.10 11.25 -18.47
C GLY A 140 9.75 11.87 -18.79
N GLU A 141 8.66 11.08 -18.78
CA GLU A 141 7.30 11.61 -18.97
C GLU A 141 6.82 12.47 -17.80
N ALA A 142 7.39 12.24 -16.60
CA ALA A 142 7.08 12.97 -15.39
C ALA A 142 8.28 12.96 -14.44
N ASP A 143 8.30 13.89 -13.48
CA ASP A 143 9.32 13.96 -12.44
C ASP A 143 9.00 13.05 -11.25
N TYR A 144 7.70 12.87 -10.93
CA TYR A 144 7.23 12.18 -9.73
C TYR A 144 6.13 11.17 -10.05
N ALA A 145 6.24 9.98 -9.45
CA ALA A 145 5.20 8.95 -9.52
C ALA A 145 4.78 8.47 -8.14
N VAL A 146 3.49 8.48 -7.84
CA VAL A 146 2.96 7.90 -6.59
C VAL A 146 2.64 6.42 -6.81
N ALA A 147 3.40 5.53 -6.15
CA ALA A 147 3.26 4.09 -6.30
C ALA A 147 3.67 3.32 -5.03
N ASN A 148 3.27 2.04 -4.94
CA ASN A 148 3.62 1.19 -3.81
C ASN A 148 5.05 0.63 -3.92
N THR A 149 5.71 0.44 -2.78
CA THR A 149 7.12 0.00 -2.68
C THR A 149 7.39 -1.34 -3.34
N TYR A 150 6.50 -2.32 -3.25
CA TYR A 150 6.76 -3.67 -3.76
C TYR A 150 6.88 -3.74 -5.29
N TYR A 151 6.37 -2.74 -6.03
CA TYR A 151 6.48 -2.75 -7.49
C TYR A 151 7.91 -2.54 -7.98
N ILE A 152 8.67 -1.62 -7.36
CA ILE A 152 10.07 -1.40 -7.74
C ILE A 152 10.93 -2.64 -7.45
N ALA A 153 10.73 -3.27 -6.30
CA ALA A 153 11.46 -4.48 -5.94
C ALA A 153 11.18 -5.64 -6.92
N LEU A 154 9.91 -5.79 -7.34
CA LEU A 154 9.53 -6.76 -8.36
C LEU A 154 10.17 -6.45 -9.73
N MET A 155 10.31 -5.17 -10.10
CA MET A 155 10.98 -4.77 -11.35
C MET A 155 12.50 -5.03 -11.25
N LEU A 156 13.12 -4.65 -10.14
CA LEU A 156 14.56 -4.87 -9.90
C LEU A 156 14.95 -6.34 -9.88
N SER A 157 14.07 -7.24 -9.45
CA SER A 157 14.32 -8.70 -9.45
C SER A 157 14.48 -9.30 -10.86
N GLY A 158 14.20 -8.55 -11.92
CA GLY A 158 14.22 -9.02 -13.30
C GLY A 158 13.03 -9.89 -13.72
N LYS A 159 12.15 -10.30 -12.79
CA LYS A 159 10.97 -11.14 -13.08
C LYS A 159 9.97 -10.49 -14.06
N LYS A 160 10.14 -9.21 -14.38
CA LYS A 160 9.29 -8.44 -15.32
C LYS A 160 10.01 -8.06 -16.62
N GLY A 161 11.14 -8.69 -16.87
CA GLY A 161 11.95 -8.49 -18.07
C GLY A 161 13.03 -7.41 -17.90
N PRO A 162 14.03 -7.43 -18.80
CA PRO A 162 15.22 -6.57 -18.69
C PRO A 162 14.90 -5.08 -18.83
N GLU A 163 13.93 -4.72 -19.66
CA GLU A 163 13.51 -3.31 -19.84
C GLU A 163 12.97 -2.70 -18.55
N GLN A 164 12.09 -3.42 -17.83
CA GLN A 164 11.57 -2.93 -16.56
C GLN A 164 12.64 -2.92 -15.49
N GLN A 165 13.57 -3.87 -15.51
CA GLN A 165 14.69 -3.87 -14.58
C GLN A 165 15.62 -2.67 -14.83
N ALA A 166 15.94 -2.36 -16.08
CA ALA A 166 16.75 -1.20 -16.44
C ALA A 166 16.07 0.12 -16.04
N ALA A 167 14.76 0.24 -16.28
CA ALA A 167 13.97 1.40 -15.85
C ALA A 167 13.95 1.55 -14.32
N ALA A 168 13.78 0.45 -13.59
CA ALA A 168 13.77 0.47 -12.14
C ALA A 168 15.09 0.93 -11.52
N LYS A 169 16.22 0.65 -12.17
CA LYS A 169 17.56 1.11 -11.73
C LYS A 169 17.75 2.64 -11.84
N LYS A 170 16.95 3.32 -12.68
CA LYS A 170 17.03 4.78 -12.87
C LYS A 170 16.29 5.56 -11.78
N VAL A 171 15.33 4.95 -11.09
CA VAL A 171 14.46 5.65 -10.17
C VAL A 171 14.72 5.26 -8.71
N LYS A 172 14.44 6.20 -7.81
CA LYS A 172 14.53 6.00 -6.36
C LYS A 172 13.20 6.26 -5.68
N PRO A 173 12.85 5.54 -4.60
CA PRO A 173 11.72 5.86 -3.75
C PRO A 173 12.08 7.01 -2.80
N PHE A 174 11.17 7.94 -2.66
CA PHE A 174 11.15 8.96 -1.62
C PHE A 174 9.97 8.70 -0.69
N PHE A 175 10.20 8.71 0.61
CA PHE A 175 9.16 8.48 1.63
C PHE A 175 8.62 9.82 2.12
N PRO A 176 7.45 10.28 1.67
CA PRO A 176 6.93 11.62 2.01
C PRO A 176 6.43 11.70 3.45
N ASN A 177 6.22 12.95 3.94
CA ASN A 177 5.65 13.29 5.24
C ASN A 177 6.47 12.83 6.46
N GLN A 178 7.81 12.68 6.34
CA GLN A 178 8.66 12.16 7.44
C GLN A 178 8.69 13.10 8.65
N ASP A 179 8.63 14.41 8.46
CA ASP A 179 8.59 15.40 9.54
C ASP A 179 7.22 15.52 10.24
N GLY A 180 6.31 14.60 9.96
CA GLY A 180 4.96 14.60 10.51
C GLY A 180 4.40 13.20 10.73
N ARG A 181 3.26 12.88 10.09
CA ARG A 181 2.57 11.60 10.25
C ARG A 181 3.26 10.40 9.60
N GLY A 182 4.33 10.61 8.86
CA GLY A 182 5.01 9.59 8.09
C GLY A 182 4.31 9.21 6.78
N THR A 183 4.96 8.38 6.02
CA THR A 183 4.45 7.83 4.76
C THR A 183 3.24 6.93 4.99
N HIS A 184 2.24 7.02 4.10
CA HIS A 184 1.06 6.16 4.14
C HIS A 184 1.44 4.68 4.02
N MET A 185 1.20 3.94 5.10
CA MET A 185 1.36 2.49 5.15
C MET A 185 0.01 1.81 4.95
N ASN A 186 -0.01 0.75 4.14
CA ASN A 186 -1.17 -0.09 3.97
C ASN A 186 -0.79 -1.56 4.19
N ILE A 187 -1.79 -2.41 4.43
CA ILE A 187 -1.58 -3.82 4.77
C ILE A 187 -2.26 -4.76 3.78
N SER A 188 -1.70 -5.95 3.64
CA SER A 188 -2.46 -7.15 3.29
C SER A 188 -2.80 -7.87 4.59
N GLY A 189 -3.97 -8.42 4.67
CA GLY A 189 -4.43 -9.09 5.89
C GLY A 189 -5.55 -10.06 5.61
N GLY A 190 -5.99 -10.77 6.66
CA GLY A 190 -7.05 -11.74 6.57
C GLY A 190 -7.91 -11.80 7.83
N GLY A 191 -9.14 -12.26 7.65
CA GLY A 191 -10.09 -12.52 8.72
C GLY A 191 -10.82 -13.82 8.52
N VAL A 192 -11.28 -14.41 9.62
CA VAL A 192 -12.09 -15.63 9.61
C VAL A 192 -13.50 -15.27 9.17
N LEU A 193 -13.99 -15.92 8.13
CA LEU A 193 -15.34 -15.68 7.61
C LEU A 193 -16.42 -16.05 8.63
N LYS A 194 -17.57 -15.36 8.56
CA LYS A 194 -18.66 -15.51 9.53
C LYS A 194 -19.11 -16.97 9.69
N HIS A 195 -19.24 -17.68 8.57
CA HIS A 195 -19.70 -19.06 8.51
C HIS A 195 -18.57 -20.06 8.20
N ALA A 196 -17.33 -19.73 8.61
CA ALA A 196 -16.16 -20.59 8.42
C ALA A 196 -16.35 -21.95 9.13
N PRO A 197 -16.31 -23.09 8.41
CA PRO A 197 -16.49 -24.41 9.02
C PRO A 197 -15.29 -24.81 9.89
N ASN A 198 -14.08 -24.33 9.58
CA ASN A 198 -12.85 -24.75 10.25
C ASN A 198 -12.13 -23.57 10.95
N LYS A 199 -12.85 -22.80 11.77
CA LYS A 199 -12.34 -21.62 12.47
C LYS A 199 -10.98 -21.83 13.15
N ALA A 200 -10.81 -22.94 13.86
CA ALA A 200 -9.57 -23.23 14.58
C ALA A 200 -8.36 -23.34 13.62
N ASN A 201 -8.54 -24.04 12.51
CA ASN A 201 -7.50 -24.18 11.47
C ASN A 201 -7.23 -22.85 10.75
N ALA A 202 -8.27 -22.06 10.51
CA ALA A 202 -8.12 -20.71 9.95
C ALA A 202 -7.23 -19.81 10.83
N ILE A 203 -7.41 -19.85 12.15
CA ILE A 203 -6.56 -19.11 13.10
C ILE A 203 -5.12 -19.65 13.07
N LYS A 204 -4.92 -20.96 13.07
CA LYS A 204 -3.57 -21.58 12.96
C LYS A 204 -2.88 -21.17 11.66
N LEU A 205 -3.61 -21.09 10.54
CA LEU A 205 -3.03 -20.61 9.28
C LEU A 205 -2.62 -19.14 9.37
N LEU A 206 -3.41 -18.26 9.99
CA LEU A 206 -3.02 -16.88 10.24
C LEU A 206 -1.77 -16.80 11.13
N GLU A 207 -1.67 -17.62 12.17
CA GLU A 207 -0.49 -17.71 13.04
C GLU A 207 0.74 -18.18 12.26
N PHE A 208 0.60 -19.21 11.43
CA PHE A 208 1.68 -19.70 10.54
C PHE A 208 2.18 -18.62 9.60
N LEU A 209 1.29 -17.85 8.96
CA LEU A 209 1.66 -16.76 8.06
C LEU A 209 2.49 -15.66 8.74
N LEU A 210 2.51 -15.60 10.08
CA LEU A 210 3.30 -14.65 10.87
C LEU A 210 4.58 -15.27 11.45
N THR A 211 4.86 -16.54 11.21
CA THR A 211 6.15 -17.13 11.55
C THR A 211 7.28 -16.48 10.75
N LYS A 212 8.50 -16.51 11.28
CA LYS A 212 9.67 -15.96 10.60
C LYS A 212 9.87 -16.57 9.20
N GLU A 213 9.64 -17.87 9.08
CA GLU A 213 9.76 -18.61 7.81
C GLU A 213 8.73 -18.10 6.76
N ALA A 214 7.46 -18.06 7.11
CA ALA A 214 6.40 -17.59 6.21
C ALA A 214 6.58 -16.11 5.84
N GLN A 215 6.96 -15.26 6.79
CA GLN A 215 7.24 -13.85 6.55
C GLN A 215 8.45 -13.65 5.62
N GLN A 216 9.52 -14.42 5.81
CA GLN A 216 10.68 -14.38 4.89
C GLN A 216 10.29 -14.79 3.46
N HIS A 217 9.44 -15.81 3.34
CA HIS A 217 8.91 -16.22 2.03
C HIS A 217 8.06 -15.12 1.38
N ILE A 218 7.20 -14.45 2.16
CA ILE A 218 6.38 -13.32 1.69
C ILE A 218 7.26 -12.16 1.21
N VAL A 219 8.29 -11.79 1.96
CA VAL A 219 9.20 -10.70 1.58
C VAL A 219 9.97 -11.06 0.32
N ASN A 220 10.55 -12.25 0.24
CA ASN A 220 11.37 -12.68 -0.89
C ASN A 220 10.58 -12.81 -2.20
N ASN A 221 9.31 -13.20 -2.13
CA ASN A 221 8.48 -13.43 -3.31
C ASN A 221 7.56 -12.26 -3.69
N LEU A 222 7.09 -11.51 -2.70
CA LEU A 222 6.14 -10.41 -2.92
C LEU A 222 6.75 -9.03 -2.70
N SER A 223 8.02 -8.96 -2.23
CA SER A 223 8.71 -7.70 -1.92
C SER A 223 7.92 -6.79 -0.98
N LEU A 224 7.18 -7.40 -0.06
CA LEU A 224 6.43 -6.74 0.99
C LEU A 224 7.30 -6.56 2.24
N ILE A 225 6.89 -5.70 3.15
CA ILE A 225 7.58 -5.45 4.41
C ILE A 225 6.97 -6.35 5.48
N HIS A 226 7.80 -6.94 6.35
CA HIS A 226 7.34 -7.72 7.50
C HIS A 226 6.37 -6.89 8.36
N ILE A 227 5.27 -7.50 8.78
CA ILE A 227 4.24 -6.78 9.55
C ILE A 227 4.73 -6.37 10.93
N SER A 228 5.62 -7.15 11.52
CA SER A 228 6.20 -6.95 12.86
C SER A 228 7.38 -5.98 12.90
N GLU A 229 8.00 -5.67 11.75
CA GLU A 229 9.14 -4.76 11.75
C GLU A 229 8.71 -3.32 12.09
N PRO A 230 9.47 -2.61 12.95
CA PRO A 230 9.25 -1.19 13.16
C PRO A 230 9.43 -0.45 11.83
N THR A 231 8.53 0.49 11.54
CA THR A 231 8.53 1.25 10.29
C THR A 231 9.52 2.42 10.42
N ARG A 232 10.78 2.14 10.64
CA ARG A 232 11.84 3.12 10.40
C ARG A 232 12.21 3.03 8.92
N LEU A 233 11.46 3.75 8.11
CA LEU A 233 11.80 4.04 6.73
C LEU A 233 12.39 5.45 6.73
N GLY A 234 13.62 5.55 7.19
CA GLY A 234 14.49 6.72 7.06
C GLY A 234 15.38 6.56 5.85
#